data_567560811b503ecd51a1e5d63446f020
#
_entry.id   567560811b503ecd51a1e5d63446f020
#
_cell.length_a   1.000
_cell.length_b   1.000
_cell.length_c   1.000
_cell.angle_alpha   90.00
_cell.angle_beta   90.00
_cell.angle_gamma   90.00
#
_symmetry.space_group_name_H-M   'P 1'
#
loop_
_entity.id
_entity.type
_entity.pdbx_description
1 polymer ?
#
loop_
_entity_poly.entity_id
_entity_poly.type
_entity_poly.pdbx_seq_one_letter_code
_entity_poly.pdbx_strand_id
1 'polypeptide(L)'
;MTTEMLKAGSTILSKKLFKLTVGGGLVFWATTIATSLLPIAAEYRAAYSNWSIQTVWVTSLLMGMIIGYGVSYILLRYFDKIPSKNPILKSVMISSIALIIAVIVIDVPQSFFGMSNSFNASYFFLIGVMFNVARFLLLGIVIGYLYNERTHSLFKGDKK
;
A
#
# COMPACT_ATOMS: atom_id res chain seq x y z
N MET A 1 24.78 -21.21 22.12
CA MET A 1 25.01 -19.99 21.28
C MET A 1 23.92 -19.73 20.22
N THR A 2 22.87 -20.54 20.10
CA THR A 2 21.92 -20.50 18.98
C THR A 2 20.59 -19.83 19.30
N THR A 3 20.10 -19.87 20.53
CA THR A 3 18.74 -19.37 20.87
C THR A 3 18.68 -17.84 21.01
N GLU A 4 19.71 -17.21 21.51
CA GLU A 4 19.76 -15.75 21.66
C GLU A 4 19.95 -15.03 20.32
N MET A 5 20.77 -15.59 19.41
CA MET A 5 20.93 -15.04 18.06
C MET A 5 19.65 -15.13 17.23
N LEU A 6 18.89 -16.22 17.35
CA LEU A 6 17.60 -16.37 16.70
C LEU A 6 16.57 -15.37 17.25
N LYS A 7 16.57 -15.12 18.55
CA LYS A 7 15.69 -14.18 19.23
C LYS A 7 16.03 -12.72 18.85
N ALA A 8 17.29 -12.36 18.76
CA ALA A 8 17.73 -11.05 18.32
C ALA A 8 17.38 -10.80 16.83
N GLY A 9 17.57 -11.77 15.96
CA GLY A 9 17.20 -11.68 14.55
C GLY A 9 15.69 -11.50 14.33
N SER A 10 14.86 -12.21 15.09
CA SER A 10 13.41 -12.09 15.01
C SER A 10 12.90 -10.71 15.48
N THR A 11 13.52 -10.14 16.51
CA THR A 11 13.16 -8.82 17.04
C THR A 11 13.52 -7.69 16.07
N ILE A 12 14.66 -7.79 15.39
CA ILE A 12 15.09 -6.81 14.40
C ILE A 12 14.16 -6.85 13.16
N LEU A 13 13.81 -8.04 12.72
CA LEU A 13 12.90 -8.23 11.56
C LEU A 13 11.51 -7.67 11.88
N SER A 14 10.98 -7.92 13.08
CA SER A 14 9.66 -7.41 13.48
C SER A 14 9.62 -5.88 13.57
N LYS A 15 10.65 -5.24 14.10
CA LYS A 15 10.78 -3.78 14.14
C LYS A 15 10.87 -3.17 12.74
N LYS A 16 11.59 -3.82 11.82
CA LYS A 16 11.70 -3.37 10.42
C LYS A 16 10.36 -3.51 9.73
N LEU A 17 9.70 -4.64 9.88
CA LEU A 17 8.37 -4.88 9.32
C LEU A 17 7.36 -3.84 9.84
N PHE A 18 7.33 -3.57 11.14
CA PHE A 18 6.44 -2.56 11.73
C PHE A 18 6.68 -1.16 11.14
N LYS A 19 7.95 -0.70 11.06
CA LYS A 19 8.27 0.61 10.48
C LYS A 19 7.79 0.74 9.03
N LEU A 20 8.03 -0.28 8.21
CA LEU A 20 7.61 -0.28 6.81
C LEU A 20 6.08 -0.32 6.66
N THR A 21 5.41 -1.12 7.49
CA THR A 21 3.94 -1.21 7.53
C THR A 21 3.31 0.13 7.87
N VAL A 22 3.77 0.77 8.95
CA VAL A 22 3.23 2.07 9.39
C VAL A 22 3.52 3.14 8.34
N GLY A 23 4.76 3.22 7.82
CA GLY A 23 5.10 4.19 6.79
C GLY A 23 4.26 4.03 5.51
N GLY A 24 4.14 2.80 5.01
CA GLY A 24 3.29 2.50 3.85
C GLY A 24 1.80 2.77 4.11
N GLY A 25 1.29 2.33 5.27
CA GLY A 25 -0.12 2.54 5.65
C GLY A 25 -0.49 4.02 5.79
N LEU A 26 0.37 4.83 6.41
CA LEU A 26 0.16 6.27 6.55
C LEU A 26 0.17 6.99 5.20
N VAL A 27 1.05 6.61 4.28
CA VAL A 27 1.07 7.19 2.93
C VAL A 27 -0.18 6.81 2.14
N PHE A 28 -0.61 5.56 2.22
CA PHE A 28 -1.87 5.13 1.61
C PHE A 28 -3.05 5.94 2.14
N TRP A 29 -3.13 6.12 3.45
CA TRP A 29 -4.15 6.91 4.12
C TRP A 29 -4.10 8.40 3.71
N ALA A 30 -2.93 9.03 3.76
CA ALA A 30 -2.74 10.42 3.36
C ALA A 30 -3.13 10.64 1.90
N THR A 31 -2.77 9.73 0.99
CA THR A 31 -3.18 9.77 -0.41
C THR A 31 -4.70 9.64 -0.55
N THR A 32 -5.35 8.79 0.27
CA THR A 32 -6.81 8.70 0.28
C THR A 32 -7.46 9.99 0.73
N ILE A 33 -6.94 10.65 1.78
CA ILE A 33 -7.44 11.96 2.20
C ILE A 33 -7.30 12.96 1.06
N ALA A 34 -6.11 13.09 0.49
CA ALA A 34 -5.84 14.03 -0.59
C ALA A 34 -6.76 13.81 -1.79
N THR A 35 -6.93 12.57 -2.23
CA THR A 35 -7.84 12.24 -3.35
C THR A 35 -9.31 12.44 -2.99
N SER A 36 -9.70 12.22 -1.73
CA SER A 36 -11.09 12.38 -1.28
C SER A 36 -11.59 13.82 -1.21
N LEU A 37 -10.66 14.78 -1.22
CA LEU A 37 -10.97 16.22 -1.26
C LEU A 37 -11.24 16.73 -2.69
N LEU A 38 -10.96 15.93 -3.69
CA LEU A 38 -11.26 16.29 -5.09
C LEU A 38 -12.78 16.29 -5.32
N PRO A 39 -13.34 17.26 -6.08
CA PRO A 39 -14.78 17.31 -6.37
C PRO A 39 -15.31 16.00 -6.95
N ILE A 40 -14.58 15.39 -7.89
CA ILE A 40 -14.92 14.12 -8.52
C ILE A 40 -15.02 12.95 -7.54
N ALA A 41 -14.30 13.01 -6.40
CA ALA A 41 -14.37 11.99 -5.38
C ALA A 41 -15.70 12.00 -4.60
N ALA A 42 -16.36 13.15 -4.52
CA ALA A 42 -17.69 13.25 -3.94
C ALA A 42 -18.74 12.56 -4.82
N GLU A 43 -18.67 12.78 -6.13
CA GLU A 43 -19.53 12.11 -7.11
C GLU A 43 -19.27 10.59 -7.11
N TYR A 44 -18.02 10.19 -7.12
CA TYR A 44 -17.62 8.79 -7.02
C TYR A 44 -18.21 8.11 -5.77
N ARG A 45 -18.10 8.75 -4.59
CA ARG A 45 -18.70 8.19 -3.36
C ARG A 45 -20.22 8.08 -3.45
N ALA A 46 -20.88 9.11 -3.94
CA ALA A 46 -22.34 9.10 -4.09
C ALA A 46 -22.83 7.98 -5.03
N ALA A 47 -22.02 7.64 -6.03
CA ALA A 47 -22.34 6.58 -6.98
C ALA A 47 -22.19 5.16 -6.38
N TYR A 48 -21.22 4.95 -5.51
CA TYR A 48 -20.87 3.61 -5.01
C TYR A 48 -21.33 3.33 -3.57
N SER A 49 -21.46 4.34 -2.72
CA SER A 49 -21.80 4.12 -1.32
C SER A 49 -22.32 5.40 -0.66
N ASN A 50 -23.20 5.22 0.32
CA ASN A 50 -23.64 6.29 1.22
C ASN A 50 -22.67 6.51 2.39
N TRP A 51 -21.41 6.14 2.24
CA TRP A 51 -20.43 6.27 3.31
C TRP A 51 -20.05 7.73 3.53
N SER A 52 -19.99 8.11 4.80
CA SER A 52 -19.47 9.41 5.17
C SER A 52 -17.97 9.52 4.84
N ILE A 53 -17.48 10.72 4.61
CA ILE A 53 -16.05 10.95 4.34
C ILE A 53 -15.16 10.44 5.48
N GLN A 54 -15.64 10.56 6.73
CA GLN A 54 -14.94 10.06 7.92
C GLN A 54 -14.81 8.54 7.89
N THR A 55 -15.89 7.83 7.50
CA THR A 55 -15.87 6.37 7.35
C THR A 55 -14.83 5.94 6.32
N VAL A 56 -14.76 6.65 5.18
CA VAL A 56 -13.74 6.38 4.14
C VAL A 56 -12.33 6.56 4.70
N TRP A 57 -12.08 7.61 5.48
CA TRP A 57 -10.76 7.85 6.07
C TRP A 57 -10.34 6.77 7.08
N VAL A 58 -11.24 6.38 7.99
CA VAL A 58 -10.96 5.33 8.98
C VAL A 58 -10.72 3.99 8.29
N THR A 59 -11.59 3.62 7.36
CA THR A 59 -11.46 2.37 6.61
C THR A 59 -10.18 2.34 5.79
N SER A 60 -9.81 3.44 5.13
CA SER A 60 -8.58 3.51 4.34
C SER A 60 -7.31 3.43 5.20
N LEU A 61 -7.34 3.90 6.44
CA LEU A 61 -6.21 3.71 7.37
C LEU A 61 -6.02 2.22 7.69
N LEU A 62 -7.10 1.52 8.04
CA LEU A 62 -7.04 0.08 8.33
C LEU A 62 -6.58 -0.72 7.10
N MET A 63 -7.17 -0.45 5.94
CA MET A 63 -6.78 -1.11 4.70
C MET A 63 -5.33 -0.80 4.31
N GLY A 64 -4.90 0.46 4.47
CA GLY A 64 -3.52 0.86 4.23
C GLY A 64 -2.53 0.13 5.12
N MET A 65 -2.86 -0.11 6.39
CA MET A 65 -2.04 -0.91 7.30
C MET A 65 -1.96 -2.38 6.88
N ILE A 66 -3.08 -2.98 6.49
CA ILE A 66 -3.13 -4.38 6.02
C ILE A 66 -2.30 -4.55 4.74
N ILE A 67 -2.51 -3.68 3.76
CA ILE A 67 -1.78 -3.71 2.48
C ILE A 67 -0.29 -3.41 2.71
N GLY A 68 0.01 -2.39 3.51
CA GLY A 68 1.38 -2.03 3.88
C GLY A 68 2.11 -3.17 4.58
N TYR A 69 1.43 -3.91 5.46
CA TYR A 69 1.97 -5.12 6.08
C TYR A 69 2.28 -6.20 5.04
N GLY A 70 1.32 -6.51 4.17
CA GLY A 70 1.50 -7.52 3.12
C GLY A 70 2.67 -7.22 2.18
N VAL A 71 2.73 -6.00 1.66
CA VAL A 71 3.82 -5.54 0.78
C VAL A 71 5.17 -5.58 1.49
N SER A 72 5.23 -5.09 2.74
CA SER A 72 6.45 -5.07 3.54
C SER A 72 6.93 -6.48 3.90
N TYR A 73 6.01 -7.38 4.25
CA TYR A 73 6.32 -8.78 4.56
C TYR A 73 6.89 -9.51 3.34
N ILE A 74 6.26 -9.37 2.17
CA ILE A 74 6.73 -9.98 0.92
C ILE A 74 8.09 -9.40 0.55
N LEU A 75 8.27 -8.08 0.64
CA LEU A 75 9.55 -7.43 0.35
C LEU A 75 10.67 -7.97 1.26
N LEU A 76 10.43 -8.10 2.56
CA LEU A 76 11.44 -8.58 3.51
C LEU A 76 11.76 -10.06 3.32
N ARG A 77 10.76 -10.89 3.01
CA ARG A 77 10.92 -12.34 2.91
C ARG A 77 11.46 -12.80 1.57
N TYR A 78 11.09 -12.12 0.49
CA TYR A 78 11.42 -12.55 -0.88
C TYR A 78 12.30 -11.55 -1.62
N PHE A 79 13.01 -10.68 -0.88
CA PHE A 79 13.84 -9.63 -1.46
C PHE A 79 14.77 -10.13 -2.57
N ASP A 80 15.49 -11.23 -2.33
CA ASP A 80 16.48 -11.77 -3.28
C ASP A 80 15.85 -12.50 -4.48
N LYS A 81 14.57 -12.86 -4.38
CA LYS A 81 13.85 -13.54 -5.46
C LYS A 81 13.21 -12.59 -6.47
N ILE A 82 13.13 -11.30 -6.16
CA ILE A 82 12.50 -10.30 -7.05
C ILE A 82 13.55 -9.79 -8.04
N PRO A 83 13.27 -9.83 -9.36
CA PRO A 83 14.21 -9.47 -10.40
C PRO A 83 14.44 -7.96 -10.47
N SER A 84 15.20 -7.38 -9.55
CA SER A 84 15.66 -6.00 -9.55
C SER A 84 16.76 -5.82 -8.51
N LYS A 85 17.66 -4.87 -8.69
CA LYS A 85 18.65 -4.48 -7.66
C LYS A 85 18.13 -3.33 -6.79
N ASN A 86 17.18 -2.55 -7.28
CA ASN A 86 16.67 -1.36 -6.60
C ASN A 86 15.51 -1.74 -5.65
N PRO A 87 15.62 -1.48 -4.32
CA PRO A 87 14.55 -1.76 -3.36
C PRO A 87 13.25 -1.04 -3.66
N ILE A 88 13.30 0.19 -4.18
CA ILE A 88 12.11 0.96 -4.54
C ILE A 88 11.37 0.25 -5.68
N LEU A 89 12.10 -0.17 -6.71
CA LEU A 89 11.48 -0.87 -7.83
C LEU A 89 10.87 -2.21 -7.41
N LYS A 90 11.55 -2.96 -6.52
CA LYS A 90 11.00 -4.21 -5.95
C LYS A 90 9.68 -3.95 -5.21
N SER A 91 9.65 -2.94 -4.36
CA SER A 91 8.45 -2.59 -3.58
C SER A 91 7.31 -2.12 -4.48
N VAL A 92 7.60 -1.31 -5.50
CA VAL A 92 6.61 -0.88 -6.50
C VAL A 92 6.06 -2.07 -7.29
N MET A 93 6.89 -3.04 -7.68
CA MET A 93 6.40 -4.27 -8.34
C MET A 93 5.44 -5.05 -7.46
N ILE A 94 5.77 -5.24 -6.17
CA ILE A 94 4.89 -5.95 -5.23
C ILE A 94 3.57 -5.18 -5.05
N SER A 95 3.64 -3.86 -4.85
CA SER A 95 2.44 -3.04 -4.68
C SER A 95 1.57 -2.99 -5.95
N SER A 96 2.17 -3.07 -7.14
CA SER A 96 1.43 -3.18 -8.40
C SER A 96 0.68 -4.51 -8.51
N ILE A 97 1.26 -5.62 -8.05
CA ILE A 97 0.56 -6.90 -7.96
C ILE A 97 -0.60 -6.81 -6.98
N ALA A 98 -0.37 -6.19 -5.81
CA ALA A 98 -1.44 -5.98 -4.82
C ALA A 98 -2.57 -5.07 -5.38
N LEU A 99 -2.22 -4.05 -6.18
CA LEU A 99 -3.19 -3.23 -6.91
C LEU A 99 -4.06 -4.06 -7.86
N ILE A 100 -3.44 -4.90 -8.69
CA ILE A 100 -4.18 -5.76 -9.63
C ILE A 100 -5.17 -6.66 -8.87
N ILE A 101 -4.73 -7.27 -7.77
CA ILE A 101 -5.59 -8.09 -6.92
C ILE A 101 -6.74 -7.24 -6.34
N ALA A 102 -6.46 -6.05 -5.83
CA ALA A 102 -7.48 -5.15 -5.29
C ALA A 102 -8.51 -4.74 -6.35
N VAL A 103 -8.07 -4.39 -7.54
CA VAL A 103 -8.97 -4.05 -8.68
C VAL A 103 -9.87 -5.23 -9.01
N ILE A 104 -9.32 -6.44 -9.16
CA ILE A 104 -10.10 -7.62 -9.51
C ILE A 104 -11.09 -8.01 -8.41
N VAL A 105 -10.68 -7.92 -7.14
CA VAL A 105 -11.50 -8.42 -6.00
C VAL A 105 -12.49 -7.38 -5.50
N ILE A 106 -12.17 -6.09 -5.61
CA ILE A 106 -12.98 -5.00 -5.03
C ILE A 106 -13.65 -4.17 -6.13
N ASP A 107 -12.87 -3.57 -7.04
CA ASP A 107 -13.38 -2.58 -7.98
C ASP A 107 -14.27 -3.22 -9.07
N VAL A 108 -13.89 -4.40 -9.57
CA VAL A 108 -14.67 -5.12 -10.58
C VAL A 108 -16.05 -5.53 -10.03
N PRO A 109 -16.18 -6.23 -8.89
CA PRO A 109 -17.48 -6.57 -8.33
C PRO A 109 -18.33 -5.34 -8.00
N GLN A 110 -17.75 -4.28 -7.45
CA GLN A 110 -18.48 -3.04 -7.17
C GLN A 110 -19.06 -2.42 -8.43
N SER A 111 -18.33 -2.42 -9.55
CA SER A 111 -18.82 -1.86 -10.81
C SER A 111 -19.94 -2.68 -11.43
N PHE A 112 -19.95 -4.02 -11.23
CA PHE A 112 -20.97 -4.90 -11.78
C PHE A 112 -22.23 -5.00 -10.91
N PHE A 113 -22.07 -5.01 -9.59
CA PHE A 113 -23.16 -5.27 -8.63
C PHE A 113 -23.64 -4.01 -7.91
N GLY A 114 -22.84 -2.95 -7.87
CA GLY A 114 -23.11 -1.74 -7.10
C GLY A 114 -23.87 -0.65 -7.85
N MET A 115 -23.91 -0.68 -9.17
CA MET A 115 -24.55 0.38 -9.98
C MET A 115 -25.78 -0.13 -10.73
N SER A 116 -26.95 0.40 -10.36
CA SER A 116 -28.21 0.12 -11.04
C SER A 116 -28.35 0.78 -12.43
N ASN A 117 -27.48 1.75 -12.78
CA ASN A 117 -27.49 2.49 -14.05
C ASN A 117 -26.16 2.33 -14.78
N SER A 118 -26.17 1.54 -15.84
CA SER A 118 -25.00 1.12 -16.62
C SER A 118 -24.24 2.22 -17.35
N PHE A 119 -24.82 3.41 -17.57
CA PHE A 119 -24.21 4.42 -18.43
C PHE A 119 -22.96 5.09 -17.82
N ASN A 120 -22.88 5.23 -16.50
CA ASN A 120 -21.75 5.87 -15.81
C ASN A 120 -20.82 4.87 -15.10
N ALA A 121 -21.11 3.56 -15.14
CA ALA A 121 -20.34 2.55 -14.43
C ALA A 121 -18.87 2.51 -14.87
N SER A 122 -18.62 2.54 -16.18
CA SER A 122 -17.26 2.51 -16.73
C SER A 122 -16.46 3.77 -16.37
N TYR A 123 -17.11 4.93 -16.33
CA TYR A 123 -16.47 6.20 -15.95
C TYR A 123 -16.04 6.16 -14.47
N PHE A 124 -16.92 5.78 -13.57
CA PHE A 124 -16.59 5.69 -12.14
C PHE A 124 -15.62 4.56 -11.84
N PHE A 125 -15.69 3.45 -12.54
CA PHE A 125 -14.67 2.39 -12.44
C PHE A 125 -13.27 2.92 -12.76
N LEU A 126 -13.13 3.67 -13.86
CA LEU A 126 -11.85 4.26 -14.25
C LEU A 126 -11.31 5.23 -13.18
N ILE A 127 -12.18 6.06 -12.60
CA ILE A 127 -11.82 6.97 -11.51
C ILE A 127 -11.31 6.18 -10.27
N GLY A 128 -12.03 5.12 -9.89
CA GLY A 128 -11.63 4.23 -8.79
C GLY A 128 -10.26 3.61 -9.02
N VAL A 129 -10.03 3.07 -10.21
CA VAL A 129 -8.73 2.51 -10.62
C VAL A 129 -7.63 3.58 -10.55
N MET A 130 -7.86 4.80 -11.06
CA MET A 130 -6.88 5.89 -10.98
C MET A 130 -6.52 6.26 -9.54
N PHE A 131 -7.51 6.35 -8.65
CA PHE A 131 -7.26 6.60 -7.23
C PHE A 131 -6.45 5.48 -6.59
N ASN A 132 -6.77 4.23 -6.91
CA ASN A 132 -6.03 3.08 -6.41
C ASN A 132 -4.60 3.02 -6.96
N VAL A 133 -4.38 3.31 -8.24
CA VAL A 133 -3.04 3.43 -8.83
C VAL A 133 -2.19 4.43 -8.04
N ALA A 134 -2.70 5.63 -7.78
CA ALA A 134 -1.97 6.64 -7.01
C ALA A 134 -1.59 6.15 -5.59
N ARG A 135 -2.54 5.52 -4.87
CA ARG A 135 -2.33 5.00 -3.51
C ARG A 135 -1.28 3.90 -3.47
N PHE A 136 -1.38 2.91 -4.35
CA PHE A 136 -0.46 1.76 -4.37
C PHE A 136 0.94 2.11 -4.86
N LEU A 137 1.06 3.02 -5.84
CA LEU A 137 2.37 3.50 -6.30
C LEU A 137 3.10 4.26 -5.19
N LEU A 138 2.44 5.21 -4.53
CA LEU A 138 3.04 5.97 -3.44
C LEU A 138 3.40 5.08 -2.25
N LEU A 139 2.53 4.13 -1.89
CA LEU A 139 2.82 3.12 -0.88
C LEU A 139 4.08 2.32 -1.23
N GLY A 140 4.19 1.82 -2.46
CA GLY A 140 5.35 1.06 -2.93
C GLY A 140 6.65 1.88 -2.91
N ILE A 141 6.61 3.14 -3.37
CA ILE A 141 7.76 4.05 -3.36
C ILE A 141 8.24 4.28 -1.92
N VAL A 142 7.35 4.59 -0.99
CA VAL A 142 7.70 4.90 0.40
C VAL A 142 8.24 3.68 1.14
N ILE A 143 7.62 2.52 0.98
CA ILE A 143 8.13 1.27 1.57
C ILE A 143 9.54 0.98 1.05
N GLY A 144 9.77 1.10 -0.27
CA GLY A 144 11.07 0.87 -0.88
C GLY A 144 12.13 1.88 -0.43
N TYR A 145 11.76 3.14 -0.28
CA TYR A 145 12.63 4.20 0.25
C TYR A 145 13.04 3.92 1.70
N LEU A 146 12.07 3.65 2.58
CA LEU A 146 12.31 3.33 3.99
C LEU A 146 13.13 2.03 4.16
N TYR A 147 13.00 1.09 3.23
CA TYR A 147 13.83 -0.11 3.21
C TYR A 147 15.29 0.24 2.89
N ASN A 148 15.53 1.12 1.92
CA ASN A 148 16.88 1.49 1.45
C ASN A 148 17.66 2.35 2.46
N GLU A 149 16.99 3.29 3.13
CA GLU A 149 17.61 4.24 4.08
C GLU A 149 18.43 3.54 5.16
N ARG A 150 17.98 2.40 5.67
CA ARG A 150 18.68 1.63 6.70
C ARG A 150 19.84 0.77 6.19
N THR A 151 19.83 0.37 4.95
CA THR A 151 20.97 -0.36 4.37
C THR A 151 22.20 0.55 4.36
N HIS A 152 22.03 1.82 4.04
CA HIS A 152 23.11 2.82 4.08
C HIS A 152 23.59 3.16 5.50
N SER A 153 22.72 3.15 6.52
CA SER A 153 23.12 3.49 7.90
C SER A 153 23.94 2.38 8.57
N LEU A 154 23.70 1.11 8.24
CA LEU A 154 24.46 -0.02 8.77
C LEU A 154 25.89 -0.06 8.20
N PHE A 155 26.10 0.32 6.94
CA PHE A 155 27.43 0.39 6.34
C PHE A 155 28.25 1.62 6.76
N LYS A 156 27.63 2.66 7.32
CA LYS A 156 28.30 3.88 7.78
C LYS A 156 28.78 3.78 9.25
N GLY A 157 28.24 2.83 10.04
CA GLY A 157 28.61 2.59 11.44
C GLY A 157 29.91 1.80 11.62
N ASP A 158 30.39 1.10 10.59
CA ASP A 158 31.55 0.20 10.68
C ASP A 158 32.90 0.88 10.27
N LYS A 159 32.88 2.22 10.13
CA LYS A 159 34.09 3.03 9.77
C LYS A 159 34.50 4.00 10.89
N LYS A 160 34.32 3.59 12.16
CA LYS A 160 34.92 4.31 13.28
C LYS A 160 35.75 3.40 14.14
#